data_90ed6cbb28bd0b3d855100f40a2bfd54
#
_entry.id   90ed6cbb28bd0b3d855100f40a2bfd54
#
_cell.length_a   1.000
_cell.length_b   1.000
_cell.length_c   1.000
_cell.angle_alpha   90.00
_cell.angle_beta   90.00
_cell.angle_gamma   90.00
#
_symmetry.space_group_name_H-M   'P 1'
#
loop_
_entity.id
_entity.type
_entity.pdbx_description
1 polymer ?
#
loop_
_entity_poly.entity_id
_entity_poly.type
_entity_poly.pdbx_seq_one_letter_code
_entity_poly.pdbx_strand_id
1 'polypeptide(L)'
;MKNRFFTLFISFVLMSMPVMAQNKTIIIMQDNTGLSSQSWFYSGSGNSLQTEEIKKNWNENKYITAAAYTSNGWFVSMAKGTKWTNQSYQNTSQWPDSWVHEKMDAGYMITSLAASDNNWLIVMSEGSDYKKQEICGAPWSSVKEFIKKWWDEDYYITSIACQNGMWTVVMSLTNIYSGQSYFWASDTSTLKAKIKEKWDAGYIITALEYGGGEFLCIMSKRKDGKATKEYWQVNPSNVSKHIKEYWDQYYNISYIGG
;
A
#
# COMPACT_ATOMS: atom_id res chain seq x y z
N MET A 1 22.85 17.59 14.97
CA MET A 1 22.11 16.73 15.90
C MET A 1 21.57 15.57 15.09
N LYS A 2 22.04 14.33 15.35
CA LYS A 2 21.58 13.13 14.63
C LYS A 2 20.17 12.82 15.12
N ASN A 3 19.18 13.02 14.28
CA ASN A 3 17.81 12.55 14.53
C ASN A 3 17.85 11.03 14.57
N ARG A 4 17.68 10.44 15.74
CA ARG A 4 17.49 9.01 15.90
C ARG A 4 16.03 8.72 15.52
N PHE A 5 15.85 8.11 14.34
CA PHE A 5 14.56 7.52 13.97
C PHE A 5 14.25 6.39 14.96
N PHE A 6 13.09 6.44 15.58
CA PHE A 6 12.65 5.42 16.52
C PHE A 6 11.83 4.40 15.76
N THR A 7 12.48 3.35 15.26
CA THR A 7 11.77 2.15 14.78
C THR A 7 11.52 1.28 16.00
N LEU A 8 10.30 1.30 16.51
CA LEU A 8 9.91 0.47 17.65
C LEU A 8 9.41 -0.89 17.12
N PHE A 9 10.30 -1.87 17.00
CA PHE A 9 9.92 -3.27 16.84
C PHE A 9 9.85 -3.94 18.21
N ILE A 10 8.63 -4.20 18.66
CA ILE A 10 8.40 -4.97 19.89
C ILE A 10 8.39 -6.45 19.53
N SER A 11 9.42 -7.19 19.94
CA SER A 11 9.44 -8.66 19.82
C SER A 11 8.45 -9.26 20.82
N PHE A 12 7.35 -9.79 20.32
CA PHE A 12 6.38 -10.52 21.12
C PHE A 12 6.48 -12.03 20.88
N VAL A 13 6.39 -12.80 21.98
CA VAL A 13 6.28 -14.26 21.98
C VAL A 13 4.91 -14.65 21.40
N LEU A 14 4.95 -15.43 20.33
CA LEU A 14 3.81 -15.96 19.58
C LEU A 14 2.92 -16.87 20.44
N MET A 15 1.72 -16.42 20.75
CA MET A 15 0.59 -17.35 20.90
C MET A 15 0.04 -17.61 19.50
N SER A 16 0.12 -18.86 19.05
CA SER A 16 -0.41 -19.31 17.76
C SER A 16 -1.94 -19.24 17.76
N MET A 17 -2.49 -18.11 17.32
CA MET A 17 -3.87 -18.12 16.82
C MET A 17 -3.86 -18.71 15.40
N PRO A 18 -4.89 -19.48 15.00
CA PRO A 18 -4.98 -19.94 13.61
C PRO A 18 -5.03 -18.71 12.72
N VAL A 19 -3.98 -18.52 11.96
CA VAL A 19 -3.91 -17.48 10.93
C VAL A 19 -4.93 -17.86 9.87
N MET A 20 -6.05 -17.14 9.82
CA MET A 20 -6.92 -17.18 8.66
C MET A 20 -6.15 -16.48 7.55
N ALA A 21 -5.68 -17.27 6.58
CA ALA A 21 -4.92 -16.77 5.45
C ALA A 21 -5.60 -15.52 4.86
N GLN A 22 -4.85 -14.46 4.70
CA GLN A 22 -5.29 -13.27 3.98
C GLN A 22 -5.42 -13.64 2.50
N ASN A 23 -6.61 -14.08 2.08
CA ASN A 23 -6.85 -14.55 0.71
C ASN A 23 -7.78 -13.59 -0.04
N LYS A 24 -7.67 -12.30 0.25
CA LYS A 24 -8.42 -11.29 -0.50
C LYS A 24 -7.58 -10.78 -1.66
N THR A 25 -8.23 -10.43 -2.74
CA THR A 25 -7.69 -9.59 -3.80
C THR A 25 -8.52 -8.33 -3.84
N ILE A 26 -7.92 -7.21 -3.48
CA ILE A 26 -8.56 -5.91 -3.49
C ILE A 26 -7.91 -5.08 -4.60
N ILE A 27 -8.73 -4.51 -5.48
CA ILE A 27 -8.25 -3.66 -6.58
C ILE A 27 -8.97 -2.32 -6.49
N ILE A 28 -8.19 -1.25 -6.48
CA ILE A 28 -8.70 0.12 -6.56
C ILE A 28 -8.21 0.72 -7.87
N MET A 29 -9.15 1.19 -8.66
CA MET A 29 -8.93 1.84 -9.94
C MET A 29 -9.32 3.32 -9.82
N GLN A 30 -8.44 4.22 -10.26
CA GLN A 30 -8.67 5.67 -10.21
C GLN A 30 -8.37 6.31 -11.55
N ASP A 31 -9.16 7.32 -11.92
CA ASP A 31 -8.81 8.25 -13.00
C ASP A 31 -7.81 9.31 -12.49
N ASN A 32 -7.32 10.17 -13.36
CA ASN A 32 -6.46 11.32 -12.99
C ASN A 32 -5.23 10.98 -12.14
N THR A 33 -4.73 9.75 -12.20
CA THR A 33 -3.54 9.30 -11.47
C THR A 33 -2.24 9.88 -12.02
N GLY A 34 -2.24 10.32 -13.27
CA GLY A 34 -1.02 10.66 -14.02
C GLY A 34 -0.26 9.43 -14.55
N LEU A 35 -0.69 8.23 -14.18
CA LEU A 35 -0.07 6.98 -14.64
C LEU A 35 -0.46 6.67 -16.08
N SER A 36 0.43 5.98 -16.79
CA SER A 36 0.22 5.54 -18.16
C SER A 36 0.96 4.22 -18.44
N SER A 37 0.62 3.57 -19.55
CA SER A 37 1.28 2.31 -19.96
C SER A 37 1.39 1.30 -18.83
N GLN A 38 0.32 1.16 -18.06
CA GLN A 38 0.31 0.27 -16.91
C GLN A 38 0.33 -1.19 -17.33
N SER A 39 1.05 -2.00 -16.59
CA SER A 39 1.09 -3.46 -16.68
C SER A 39 0.91 -4.06 -15.29
N TRP A 40 0.46 -5.30 -15.23
CA TRP A 40 0.35 -6.03 -13.98
C TRP A 40 0.61 -7.53 -14.21
N PHE A 41 0.99 -8.22 -13.15
CA PHE A 41 1.21 -9.66 -13.19
C PHE A 41 1.03 -10.28 -11.80
N TYR A 42 0.79 -11.59 -11.79
CA TYR A 42 0.87 -12.43 -10.59
C TYR A 42 2.18 -13.21 -10.58
N SER A 43 2.72 -13.47 -9.40
CA SER A 43 3.89 -14.34 -9.24
C SER A 43 3.57 -15.84 -9.40
N GLY A 44 2.29 -16.20 -9.43
CA GLY A 44 1.87 -17.59 -9.31
C GLY A 44 1.85 -18.07 -7.86
N SER A 45 1.53 -19.34 -7.63
CA SER A 45 1.51 -19.91 -6.28
C SER A 45 2.91 -19.93 -5.67
N GLY A 46 3.06 -19.43 -4.46
CA GLY A 46 4.31 -19.38 -3.70
C GLY A 46 4.82 -17.97 -3.44
N ASN A 47 5.86 -17.86 -2.59
CA ASN A 47 6.41 -16.59 -2.14
C ASN A 47 7.45 -15.97 -3.09
N SER A 48 7.70 -16.57 -4.25
CA SER A 48 8.70 -16.08 -5.20
C SER A 48 8.14 -14.95 -6.06
N LEU A 49 8.77 -13.80 -5.99
CA LEU A 49 8.41 -12.65 -6.84
C LEU A 49 8.99 -12.86 -8.25
N GLN A 50 8.24 -12.45 -9.29
CA GLN A 50 8.72 -12.52 -10.69
C GLN A 50 9.72 -11.40 -10.99
N THR A 51 10.97 -11.60 -10.59
CA THR A 51 12.03 -10.60 -10.70
C THR A 51 12.37 -10.25 -12.15
N GLU A 52 12.29 -11.19 -13.07
CA GLU A 52 12.57 -10.95 -14.49
C GLU A 52 11.48 -10.07 -15.14
N GLU A 53 10.22 -10.25 -14.75
CA GLU A 53 9.13 -9.41 -15.25
C GLU A 53 9.27 -7.97 -14.69
N ILE A 54 9.70 -7.81 -13.43
CA ILE A 54 10.02 -6.50 -12.87
C ILE A 54 11.16 -5.83 -13.66
N LYS A 55 12.26 -6.53 -13.92
CA LYS A 55 13.41 -6.01 -14.69
C LYS A 55 13.01 -5.59 -16.11
N LYS A 56 12.21 -6.43 -16.78
CA LYS A 56 11.68 -6.11 -18.12
C LYS A 56 10.88 -4.80 -18.10
N ASN A 57 9.97 -4.64 -17.14
CA ASN A 57 9.19 -3.42 -17.00
C ASN A 57 10.05 -2.20 -16.62
N TRP A 58 11.08 -2.36 -15.77
CA TRP A 58 12.03 -1.29 -15.47
C TRP A 58 12.78 -0.83 -16.72
N ASN A 59 13.19 -1.76 -17.60
CA ASN A 59 13.82 -1.42 -18.88
C ASN A 59 12.89 -0.62 -19.82
N GLU A 60 11.58 -0.69 -19.60
CA GLU A 60 10.57 0.11 -20.27
C GLU A 60 10.26 1.43 -19.52
N ASN A 61 11.01 1.78 -18.47
CA ASN A 61 10.77 2.90 -17.56
C ASN A 61 9.40 2.85 -16.84
N LYS A 62 8.96 1.65 -16.49
CA LYS A 62 7.81 1.43 -15.63
C LYS A 62 8.29 1.11 -14.22
N TYR A 63 7.70 1.72 -13.22
CA TYR A 63 7.98 1.48 -11.81
C TYR A 63 6.84 0.72 -11.13
N ILE A 64 7.14 -0.05 -10.09
CA ILE A 64 6.12 -0.71 -9.26
C ILE A 64 5.32 0.39 -8.56
N THR A 65 4.02 0.47 -8.86
CA THR A 65 3.11 1.48 -8.31
C THR A 65 2.19 0.94 -7.23
N ALA A 66 1.93 -0.36 -7.23
CA ALA A 66 1.16 -1.05 -6.19
C ALA A 66 1.53 -2.53 -6.15
N ALA A 67 1.50 -3.12 -4.97
CA ALA A 67 1.68 -4.55 -4.78
C ALA A 67 0.90 -5.05 -3.57
N ALA A 68 0.45 -6.31 -3.62
CA ALA A 68 -0.12 -7.05 -2.50
C ALA A 68 0.18 -8.54 -2.62
N TYR A 69 0.05 -9.28 -1.53
CA TYR A 69 0.01 -10.72 -1.55
C TYR A 69 -1.45 -11.19 -1.51
N THR A 70 -1.83 -12.00 -2.49
CA THR A 70 -3.20 -12.47 -2.69
C THR A 70 -3.25 -13.99 -2.72
N SER A 71 -4.42 -14.59 -2.87
CA SER A 71 -4.58 -16.03 -3.08
C SER A 71 -3.83 -16.57 -4.29
N ASN A 72 -3.47 -15.71 -5.25
CA ASN A 72 -2.71 -16.05 -6.45
C ASN A 72 -1.21 -15.69 -6.35
N GLY A 73 -0.71 -15.42 -5.14
CA GLY A 73 0.65 -14.96 -4.88
C GLY A 73 0.78 -13.43 -4.96
N TRP A 74 2.00 -12.96 -5.18
CA TRP A 74 2.26 -11.52 -5.33
C TRP A 74 1.54 -10.97 -6.56
N PHE A 75 0.71 -9.98 -6.33
CA PHE A 75 0.10 -9.17 -7.37
C PHE A 75 0.85 -7.84 -7.45
N VAL A 76 1.43 -7.54 -8.60
CA VAL A 76 2.26 -6.35 -8.81
C VAL A 76 1.71 -5.57 -9.99
N SER A 77 1.55 -4.27 -9.81
CA SER A 77 1.24 -3.30 -10.87
C SER A 77 2.43 -2.38 -11.09
N MET A 78 2.76 -2.14 -12.36
CA MET A 78 3.86 -1.26 -12.78
C MET A 78 3.38 -0.29 -13.85
N ALA A 79 3.82 0.97 -13.79
CA ALA A 79 3.38 2.01 -14.71
C ALA A 79 4.47 3.04 -15.01
N LYS A 80 4.28 3.77 -16.12
CA LYS A 80 4.94 5.05 -16.41
C LYS A 80 4.14 6.21 -15.82
N GLY A 81 4.70 7.41 -15.84
CA GLY A 81 4.02 8.63 -15.40
C GLY A 81 4.22 8.94 -13.92
N THR A 82 4.96 8.13 -13.18
CA THR A 82 5.43 8.49 -11.86
C THR A 82 6.49 9.59 -11.97
N LYS A 83 6.68 10.35 -10.89
CA LYS A 83 7.79 11.32 -10.80
C LYS A 83 9.09 10.67 -10.34
N TRP A 84 9.07 9.35 -10.10
CA TRP A 84 10.22 8.64 -9.55
C TRP A 84 11.35 8.55 -10.56
N THR A 85 12.56 8.74 -10.07
CA THR A 85 13.79 8.72 -10.86
C THR A 85 14.50 7.38 -10.75
N ASN A 86 14.27 6.67 -9.65
CA ASN A 86 14.86 5.36 -9.41
C ASN A 86 13.97 4.55 -8.44
N GLN A 87 14.14 3.23 -8.45
CA GLN A 87 13.38 2.34 -7.57
C GLN A 87 14.23 1.13 -7.14
N SER A 88 13.98 0.69 -5.92
CA SER A 88 14.59 -0.51 -5.34
C SER A 88 13.52 -1.26 -4.57
N TYR A 89 13.65 -2.58 -4.45
CA TYR A 89 12.75 -3.38 -3.62
C TYR A 89 13.49 -4.50 -2.90
N GLN A 90 12.90 -4.98 -1.83
CA GLN A 90 13.26 -6.25 -1.20
C GLN A 90 12.03 -7.13 -1.02
N ASN A 91 12.20 -8.43 -1.30
CA ASN A 91 11.27 -9.47 -0.93
C ASN A 91 11.99 -10.40 0.05
N THR A 92 11.59 -10.38 1.33
CA THR A 92 12.35 -11.00 2.42
C THR A 92 11.42 -11.51 3.53
N SER A 93 11.83 -12.56 4.22
CA SER A 93 11.07 -13.16 5.32
C SER A 93 11.13 -12.35 6.63
N GLN A 94 12.10 -11.45 6.77
CA GLN A 94 12.23 -10.58 7.93
C GLN A 94 12.20 -9.13 7.49
N TRP A 95 11.74 -8.25 8.37
CA TRP A 95 11.80 -6.81 8.11
C TRP A 95 13.26 -6.38 7.94
N PRO A 96 13.65 -5.80 6.79
CA PRO A 96 15.04 -5.48 6.48
C PRO A 96 15.41 -4.07 7.00
N ASP A 97 15.43 -3.89 8.29
CA ASP A 97 15.58 -2.58 8.95
C ASP A 97 16.81 -1.79 8.44
N SER A 98 17.98 -2.43 8.42
CA SER A 98 19.22 -1.79 7.96
C SER A 98 19.13 -1.32 6.51
N TRP A 99 18.54 -2.13 5.62
CA TRP A 99 18.38 -1.78 4.22
C TRP A 99 17.38 -0.62 4.04
N VAL A 100 16.28 -0.62 4.81
CA VAL A 100 15.29 0.48 4.76
C VAL A 100 15.97 1.80 5.17
N HIS A 101 16.75 1.80 6.25
CA HIS A 101 17.46 2.99 6.70
C HIS A 101 18.52 3.46 5.70
N GLU A 102 19.34 2.53 5.16
CA GLU A 102 20.30 2.84 4.11
C GLU A 102 19.64 3.51 2.90
N LYS A 103 18.49 2.99 2.47
CA LYS A 103 17.74 3.57 1.35
C LYS A 103 17.14 4.92 1.70
N MET A 104 16.62 5.11 2.89
CA MET A 104 16.13 6.43 3.34
C MET A 104 17.26 7.47 3.40
N ASP A 105 18.43 7.09 3.89
CA ASP A 105 19.61 7.95 3.92
C ASP A 105 20.10 8.32 2.48
N ALA A 106 19.86 7.44 1.51
CA ALA A 106 20.11 7.67 0.09
C ALA A 106 18.97 8.44 -0.64
N GLY A 107 17.95 8.89 0.07
CA GLY A 107 16.84 9.69 -0.48
C GLY A 107 15.66 8.90 -1.04
N TYR A 108 15.63 7.59 -0.84
CA TYR A 108 14.47 6.77 -1.21
C TYR A 108 13.41 6.80 -0.11
N MET A 109 12.14 6.68 -0.52
CA MET A 109 11.00 6.56 0.38
C MET A 109 10.20 5.31 0.05
N ILE A 110 9.57 4.68 1.04
CA ILE A 110 8.66 3.56 0.82
C ILE A 110 7.46 4.06 0.03
N THR A 111 7.24 3.49 -1.14
CA THR A 111 6.14 3.85 -2.04
C THR A 111 5.12 2.73 -2.22
N SER A 112 5.48 1.50 -1.86
CA SER A 112 4.55 0.38 -1.73
C SER A 112 5.05 -0.60 -0.67
N LEU A 113 4.14 -1.14 0.11
CA LEU A 113 4.40 -2.11 1.15
C LEU A 113 3.34 -3.20 1.07
N ALA A 114 3.78 -4.45 1.07
CA ALA A 114 2.88 -5.60 1.10
C ALA A 114 3.49 -6.72 1.96
N ALA A 115 2.64 -7.57 2.50
CA ALA A 115 3.07 -8.70 3.30
C ALA A 115 2.28 -9.98 2.93
N SER A 116 2.97 -11.12 2.94
CA SER A 116 2.37 -12.43 3.08
C SER A 116 2.58 -12.92 4.51
N ASP A 117 2.07 -14.11 4.86
CA ASP A 117 2.30 -14.71 6.17
C ASP A 117 3.80 -14.84 6.53
N ASN A 118 4.66 -14.99 5.53
CA ASN A 118 6.06 -15.29 5.71
C ASN A 118 7.03 -14.29 5.09
N ASN A 119 6.55 -13.39 4.23
CA ASN A 119 7.44 -12.49 3.50
C ASN A 119 6.87 -11.07 3.43
N TRP A 120 7.79 -10.11 3.42
CA TRP A 120 7.57 -8.70 3.11
C TRP A 120 7.95 -8.42 1.65
N LEU A 121 7.21 -7.53 1.01
CA LEU A 121 7.63 -6.84 -0.20
C LEU A 121 7.64 -5.34 0.10
N ILE A 122 8.83 -4.77 0.17
CA ILE A 122 9.04 -3.35 0.42
C ILE A 122 9.59 -2.73 -0.86
N VAL A 123 8.89 -1.74 -1.38
CA VAL A 123 9.31 -0.99 -2.57
C VAL A 123 9.64 0.44 -2.17
N MET A 124 10.83 0.90 -2.52
CA MET A 124 11.31 2.24 -2.21
C MET A 124 11.70 2.97 -3.48
N SER A 125 11.26 4.22 -3.61
CA SER A 125 11.49 5.02 -4.81
C SER A 125 12.13 6.37 -4.47
N GLU A 126 13.05 6.80 -5.30
CA GLU A 126 13.63 8.14 -5.28
C GLU A 126 12.76 9.11 -6.09
N GLY A 127 12.72 10.38 -5.70
CA GLY A 127 11.92 11.40 -6.39
C GLY A 127 10.42 11.36 -6.08
N SER A 128 10.02 10.67 -5.00
CA SER A 128 8.65 10.69 -4.53
C SER A 128 8.27 12.05 -3.92
N ASP A 129 6.96 12.32 -3.80
CA ASP A 129 6.44 13.51 -3.12
C ASP A 129 6.50 13.38 -1.57
N TYR A 130 7.19 12.36 -1.04
CA TYR A 130 7.38 12.13 0.39
C TYR A 130 8.73 12.73 0.84
N LYS A 131 8.72 13.51 1.93
CA LYS A 131 9.90 14.21 2.43
C LYS A 131 10.60 13.47 3.56
N LYS A 132 9.82 12.80 4.40
CA LYS A 132 10.27 12.00 5.54
C LYS A 132 9.25 10.90 5.78
N GLN A 133 9.69 9.82 6.39
CA GLN A 133 8.83 8.71 6.77
C GLN A 133 9.11 8.22 8.16
N GLU A 134 8.05 7.78 8.82
CA GLU A 134 8.07 7.09 10.11
C GLU A 134 7.32 5.78 9.96
N ILE A 135 7.82 4.73 10.58
CA ILE A 135 7.32 3.36 10.41
C ILE A 135 7.01 2.77 11.78
N CYS A 136 5.87 2.11 11.89
CA CYS A 136 5.50 1.34 13.07
C CYS A 136 4.97 -0.02 12.65
N GLY A 137 5.58 -1.10 13.18
CA GLY A 137 5.10 -2.47 13.08
C GLY A 137 4.69 -2.97 14.46
N ALA A 138 3.38 -3.07 14.73
CA ALA A 138 2.86 -3.40 16.06
C ALA A 138 1.40 -3.91 16.00
N PRO A 139 0.83 -4.43 17.11
CA PRO A 139 -0.60 -4.61 17.25
C PRO A 139 -1.34 -3.27 17.05
N TRP A 140 -2.56 -3.33 16.52
CA TRP A 140 -3.31 -2.12 16.16
C TRP A 140 -3.46 -1.10 17.29
N SER A 141 -3.59 -1.56 18.53
CA SER A 141 -3.68 -0.66 19.70
C SER A 141 -2.51 0.32 19.80
N SER A 142 -1.28 -0.16 19.50
CA SER A 142 -0.06 0.67 19.50
C SER A 142 0.05 1.50 18.21
N VAL A 143 -0.31 0.92 17.06
CA VAL A 143 -0.33 1.61 15.76
C VAL A 143 -1.26 2.82 15.82
N LYS A 144 -2.40 2.72 16.48
CA LYS A 144 -3.35 3.83 16.61
C LYS A 144 -2.75 5.05 17.31
N GLU A 145 -1.98 4.85 18.37
CA GLU A 145 -1.29 5.93 19.08
C GLU A 145 -0.17 6.55 18.22
N PHE A 146 0.55 5.70 17.49
CA PHE A 146 1.56 6.15 16.54
C PHE A 146 0.95 7.02 15.43
N ILE A 147 -0.16 6.59 14.81
CA ILE A 147 -0.87 7.37 13.79
C ILE A 147 -1.29 8.73 14.34
N LYS A 148 -1.91 8.76 15.54
CA LYS A 148 -2.36 10.01 16.17
C LYS A 148 -1.20 10.98 16.35
N LYS A 149 -0.08 10.52 16.90
CA LYS A 149 1.11 11.34 17.11
C LYS A 149 1.59 12.00 15.81
N TRP A 150 1.69 11.23 14.73
CA TRP A 150 2.26 11.73 13.49
C TRP A 150 1.25 12.51 12.63
N TRP A 151 -0.05 12.31 12.79
CA TRP A 151 -1.05 13.20 12.19
C TRP A 151 -0.95 14.63 12.73
N ASP A 152 -0.63 14.80 13.99
CA ASP A 152 -0.43 16.12 14.61
C ASP A 152 0.82 16.85 14.04
N GLU A 153 1.70 16.13 13.34
CA GLU A 153 2.92 16.63 12.68
C GLU A 153 2.81 16.66 11.14
N ASP A 154 1.60 16.69 10.59
CA ASP A 154 1.31 16.71 9.14
C ASP A 154 1.82 15.49 8.36
N TYR A 155 2.04 14.36 9.03
CA TYR A 155 2.28 13.10 8.33
C TYR A 155 0.97 12.41 8.00
N TYR A 156 0.96 11.66 6.91
CA TYR A 156 -0.19 10.90 6.44
C TYR A 156 0.17 9.44 6.24
N ILE A 157 -0.76 8.53 6.48
CA ILE A 157 -0.59 7.11 6.17
C ILE A 157 -0.46 6.98 4.66
N THR A 158 0.66 6.43 4.18
CA THR A 158 0.95 6.26 2.76
C THR A 158 1.11 4.81 2.34
N SER A 159 1.38 3.92 3.28
CA SER A 159 1.37 2.47 3.05
C SER A 159 0.97 1.73 4.31
N ILE A 160 0.27 0.63 4.15
CA ILE A 160 -0.11 -0.30 5.22
C ILE A 160 0.06 -1.73 4.74
N ALA A 161 0.37 -2.63 5.65
CA ALA A 161 0.32 -4.07 5.44
C ALA A 161 0.03 -4.79 6.76
N CYS A 162 -0.60 -5.94 6.69
CA CYS A 162 -0.84 -6.79 7.85
C CYS A 162 -0.13 -8.13 7.66
N GLN A 163 0.69 -8.52 8.64
CA GLN A 163 1.32 -9.83 8.68
C GLN A 163 1.04 -10.48 10.04
N ASN A 164 0.40 -11.65 10.02
CA ASN A 164 0.10 -12.41 11.25
C ASN A 164 -0.63 -11.57 12.34
N GLY A 165 -1.55 -10.69 11.94
CA GLY A 165 -2.30 -9.82 12.85
C GLY A 165 -1.52 -8.59 13.35
N MET A 166 -0.27 -8.44 12.93
CA MET A 166 0.56 -7.26 13.19
C MET A 166 0.44 -6.28 12.02
N TRP A 167 0.15 -5.05 12.32
CA TRP A 167 0.01 -3.99 11.31
C TRP A 167 1.30 -3.19 11.19
N THR A 168 1.79 -3.07 9.97
CA THR A 168 2.86 -2.14 9.65
C THR A 168 2.27 -0.95 8.90
N VAL A 169 2.52 0.23 9.44
CA VAL A 169 2.04 1.50 8.91
C VAL A 169 3.23 2.40 8.61
N VAL A 170 3.24 2.96 7.42
CA VAL A 170 4.19 3.99 6.99
C VAL A 170 3.47 5.32 6.97
N MET A 171 3.96 6.27 7.76
CA MET A 171 3.50 7.66 7.80
C MET A 171 4.51 8.53 7.06
N SER A 172 4.05 9.32 6.10
CA SER A 172 4.92 10.21 5.31
C SER A 172 4.57 11.67 5.50
N LEU A 173 5.60 12.49 5.72
CA LEU A 173 5.47 13.95 5.61
C LEU A 173 5.32 14.31 4.14
N THR A 174 4.14 14.80 3.77
CA THR A 174 3.81 15.10 2.37
C THR A 174 2.83 16.26 2.28
N ASN A 175 2.80 16.91 1.13
CA ASN A 175 1.84 17.96 0.81
C ASN A 175 0.76 17.51 -0.21
N ILE A 176 0.68 16.22 -0.50
CA ILE A 176 -0.32 15.67 -1.42
C ILE A 176 -1.73 15.72 -0.81
N TYR A 177 -1.81 15.52 0.50
CA TYR A 177 -3.08 15.44 1.22
C TYR A 177 -3.33 16.67 2.09
N SER A 178 -4.60 16.95 2.36
CA SER A 178 -5.07 17.99 3.28
C SER A 178 -5.93 17.44 4.42
N GLY A 179 -6.19 16.15 4.42
CA GLY A 179 -6.91 15.45 5.47
C GLY A 179 -6.93 13.95 5.19
N GLN A 180 -7.03 13.17 6.25
CA GLN A 180 -7.07 11.72 6.17
C GLN A 180 -7.98 11.14 7.25
N SER A 181 -8.59 10.00 6.96
CA SER A 181 -9.43 9.24 7.86
C SER A 181 -9.20 7.76 7.63
N TYR A 182 -9.33 6.95 8.65
CA TYR A 182 -9.40 5.50 8.49
C TYR A 182 -10.62 4.93 9.22
N PHE A 183 -11.04 3.75 8.80
CA PHE A 183 -12.11 3.01 9.47
C PHE A 183 -11.98 1.51 9.22
N TRP A 184 -12.62 0.74 10.09
CA TRP A 184 -12.74 -0.70 10.00
C TRP A 184 -14.10 -1.11 9.47
N ALA A 185 -14.14 -2.23 8.74
CA ALA A 185 -15.38 -2.85 8.30
C ALA A 185 -15.25 -4.38 8.36
N SER A 186 -16.21 -5.05 8.99
CA SER A 186 -16.24 -6.51 9.12
C SER A 186 -16.64 -7.23 7.83
N ASP A 187 -17.31 -6.53 6.93
CA ASP A 187 -17.86 -7.07 5.69
C ASP A 187 -17.89 -6.01 4.57
N THR A 188 -18.10 -6.47 3.34
CA THR A 188 -18.11 -5.60 2.15
C THR A 188 -19.31 -4.65 2.09
N SER A 189 -20.42 -4.97 2.74
CA SER A 189 -21.61 -4.10 2.79
C SER A 189 -21.33 -2.87 3.67
N THR A 190 -20.80 -3.13 4.87
CA THR A 190 -20.35 -2.10 5.81
C THR A 190 -19.24 -1.24 5.19
N LEU A 191 -18.27 -1.89 4.53
CA LEU A 191 -17.17 -1.22 3.81
C LEU A 191 -17.74 -0.26 2.76
N LYS A 192 -18.66 -0.73 1.91
CA LYS A 192 -19.30 0.07 0.85
C LYS A 192 -20.05 1.29 1.40
N ALA A 193 -20.78 1.13 2.49
CA ALA A 193 -21.51 2.23 3.10
C ALA A 193 -20.58 3.32 3.63
N LYS A 194 -19.50 2.92 4.33
CA LYS A 194 -18.51 3.85 4.89
C LYS A 194 -17.68 4.53 3.80
N ILE A 195 -17.28 3.81 2.75
CA ILE A 195 -16.59 4.40 1.60
C ILE A 195 -17.48 5.47 0.95
N LYS A 196 -18.78 5.15 0.73
CA LYS A 196 -19.71 6.13 0.14
C LYS A 196 -19.82 7.40 0.98
N GLU A 197 -19.97 7.28 2.29
CA GLU A 197 -20.00 8.43 3.20
C GLU A 197 -18.76 9.32 3.03
N LYS A 198 -17.58 8.70 2.95
CA LYS A 198 -16.31 9.42 2.78
C LYS A 198 -16.16 10.02 1.39
N TRP A 199 -16.61 9.34 0.33
CA TRP A 199 -16.66 9.90 -1.02
C TRP A 199 -17.54 11.16 -1.07
N ASP A 200 -18.73 11.10 -0.47
CA ASP A 200 -19.65 12.25 -0.39
C ASP A 200 -19.00 13.44 0.35
N ALA A 201 -18.03 13.18 1.25
CA ALA A 201 -17.23 14.18 1.94
C ALA A 201 -15.93 14.58 1.21
N GLY A 202 -15.72 14.09 -0.04
CA GLY A 202 -14.57 14.43 -0.89
C GLY A 202 -13.27 13.70 -0.58
N TYR A 203 -13.34 12.54 0.10
CA TYR A 203 -12.18 11.67 0.28
C TYR A 203 -12.07 10.65 -0.85
N ILE A 204 -10.86 10.17 -1.12
CA ILE A 204 -10.56 9.05 -2.02
C ILE A 204 -9.90 7.92 -1.23
N ILE A 205 -10.03 6.68 -1.71
CA ILE A 205 -9.36 5.53 -1.10
C ILE A 205 -7.86 5.64 -1.42
N THR A 206 -7.03 5.62 -0.40
CA THR A 206 -5.57 5.65 -0.56
C THR A 206 -4.88 4.37 -0.10
N ALA A 207 -5.54 3.56 0.72
CA ALA A 207 -5.17 2.18 1.01
C ALA A 207 -6.40 1.38 1.49
N LEU A 208 -6.43 0.10 1.19
CA LEU A 208 -7.46 -0.81 1.65
C LEU A 208 -6.88 -2.22 1.77
N GLU A 209 -6.76 -2.68 3.00
CA GLU A 209 -6.20 -3.99 3.35
C GLU A 209 -7.19 -4.83 4.12
N TYR A 210 -7.01 -6.15 4.05
CA TYR A 210 -7.75 -7.10 4.86
C TYR A 210 -6.79 -7.80 5.83
N GLY A 211 -7.05 -7.70 7.12
CA GLY A 211 -6.21 -8.30 8.14
C GLY A 211 -6.95 -8.52 9.44
N GLY A 212 -6.66 -9.61 10.14
CA GLY A 212 -7.33 -9.92 11.40
C GLY A 212 -8.84 -10.19 11.26
N GLY A 213 -9.33 -10.52 10.06
CA GLY A 213 -10.75 -10.78 9.79
C GLY A 213 -11.57 -9.54 9.39
N GLU A 214 -10.96 -8.37 9.27
CA GLU A 214 -11.63 -7.11 8.97
C GLU A 214 -10.89 -6.33 7.86
N PHE A 215 -11.61 -5.44 7.19
CA PHE A 215 -11.03 -4.45 6.28
C PHE A 215 -10.59 -3.22 7.05
N LEU A 216 -9.37 -2.76 6.79
CA LEU A 216 -8.89 -1.44 7.17
C LEU A 216 -8.82 -0.56 5.93
N CYS A 217 -9.63 0.48 5.88
CA CYS A 217 -9.69 1.43 4.79
C CYS A 217 -9.12 2.78 5.23
N ILE A 218 -8.15 3.29 4.47
CA ILE A 218 -7.58 4.63 4.61
C ILE A 218 -8.11 5.48 3.47
N MET A 219 -8.65 6.64 3.80
CA MET A 219 -9.16 7.58 2.80
C MET A 219 -8.60 8.97 3.05
N SER A 220 -8.19 9.65 2.00
CA SER A 220 -7.51 10.96 2.08
C SER A 220 -8.19 12.00 1.21
N LYS A 221 -8.10 13.27 1.59
CA LYS A 221 -8.45 14.41 0.73
C LYS A 221 -7.21 14.88 0.00
N ARG A 222 -7.31 15.05 -1.30
CA ARG A 222 -6.25 15.66 -2.10
C ARG A 222 -6.16 17.15 -1.83
N LYS A 223 -4.93 17.65 -1.65
CA LYS A 223 -4.69 19.07 -1.41
C LYS A 223 -4.89 19.93 -2.66
N ASP A 224 -4.68 19.34 -3.84
CA ASP A 224 -4.86 20.03 -5.12
C ASP A 224 -6.34 20.17 -5.53
N GLY A 225 -7.26 19.61 -4.75
CA GLY A 225 -8.70 19.68 -4.98
C GLY A 225 -9.19 18.98 -6.25
N LYS A 226 -8.32 18.23 -6.95
CA LYS A 226 -8.72 17.52 -8.16
C LYS A 226 -9.71 16.41 -7.83
N ALA A 227 -10.85 16.45 -8.52
CA ALA A 227 -11.81 15.37 -8.46
C ALA A 227 -11.18 14.09 -9.04
N THR A 228 -11.34 13.00 -8.34
CA THR A 228 -10.90 11.66 -8.75
C THR A 228 -12.11 10.74 -8.70
N LYS A 229 -12.38 10.07 -9.80
CA LYS A 229 -13.36 8.99 -9.82
C LYS A 229 -12.66 7.70 -9.46
N GLU A 230 -13.33 6.90 -8.64
CA GLU A 230 -12.79 5.64 -8.16
C GLU A 230 -13.74 4.50 -8.41
N TYR A 231 -13.16 3.35 -8.67
CA TYR A 231 -13.83 2.07 -8.64
C TYR A 231 -13.00 1.10 -7.80
N TRP A 232 -13.66 0.30 -6.99
CA TRP A 232 -12.98 -0.71 -6.18
C TRP A 232 -13.77 -2.01 -6.15
N GLN A 233 -13.05 -3.11 -6.02
CA GLN A 233 -13.63 -4.44 -5.89
C GLN A 233 -12.79 -5.34 -5.00
N VAL A 234 -13.49 -6.18 -4.23
CA VAL A 234 -12.89 -7.26 -3.43
C VAL A 234 -13.19 -8.58 -4.13
N ASN A 235 -12.18 -9.40 -4.32
CA ASN A 235 -12.26 -10.73 -4.95
C ASN A 235 -13.01 -10.72 -6.30
N PRO A 236 -12.56 -9.95 -7.31
CA PRO A 236 -13.19 -9.99 -8.61
C PRO A 236 -13.13 -11.41 -9.20
N SER A 237 -14.24 -11.88 -9.73
CA SER A 237 -14.34 -13.22 -10.33
C SER A 237 -13.40 -13.41 -11.54
N ASN A 238 -13.05 -12.30 -12.20
CA ASN A 238 -12.07 -12.27 -13.29
C ASN A 238 -11.30 -10.95 -13.24
N VAL A 239 -10.11 -11.01 -12.65
CA VAL A 239 -9.23 -9.86 -12.47
C VAL A 239 -8.85 -9.19 -13.78
N SER A 240 -8.46 -9.98 -14.80
CA SER A 240 -8.06 -9.45 -16.11
C SER A 240 -9.19 -8.67 -16.79
N LYS A 241 -10.39 -9.24 -16.77
CA LYS A 241 -11.58 -8.59 -17.35
C LYS A 241 -11.90 -7.31 -16.60
N HIS A 242 -11.88 -7.35 -15.27
CA HIS A 242 -12.15 -6.21 -14.41
C HIS A 242 -11.17 -5.05 -14.67
N ILE A 243 -9.86 -5.34 -14.67
CA ILE A 243 -8.85 -4.31 -14.93
C ILE A 243 -9.01 -3.74 -16.34
N LYS A 244 -9.18 -4.62 -17.35
CA LYS A 244 -9.34 -4.17 -18.73
C LYS A 244 -10.56 -3.26 -18.90
N GLU A 245 -11.69 -3.58 -18.31
CA GLU A 245 -12.92 -2.79 -18.36
C GLU A 245 -12.70 -1.34 -17.90
N TYR A 246 -11.91 -1.14 -16.84
CA TYR A 246 -11.60 0.18 -16.33
C TYR A 246 -10.43 0.86 -17.03
N TRP A 247 -9.44 0.12 -17.52
CA TRP A 247 -8.41 0.68 -18.39
C TRP A 247 -9.01 1.27 -19.67
N ASP A 248 -9.99 0.61 -20.27
CA ASP A 248 -10.71 1.10 -21.45
C ASP A 248 -11.49 2.40 -21.17
N GLN A 249 -11.69 2.75 -19.88
CA GLN A 249 -12.29 4.00 -19.41
C GLN A 249 -11.26 5.00 -18.82
N TYR A 250 -9.97 4.78 -19.08
CA TYR A 250 -8.84 5.61 -18.59
C TYR A 250 -8.61 5.60 -17.08
N TYR A 251 -9.08 4.58 -16.36
CA TYR A 251 -8.68 4.34 -14.98
C TYR A 251 -7.36 3.57 -14.94
N ASN A 252 -6.60 3.76 -13.88
CA ASN A 252 -5.40 2.99 -13.59
C ASN A 252 -5.53 2.30 -12.23
N ILE A 253 -4.85 1.18 -12.05
CA ILE A 253 -4.69 0.58 -10.72
C ILE A 253 -3.91 1.58 -9.88
N SER A 254 -4.55 2.10 -8.84
CA SER A 254 -3.93 3.03 -7.88
C SER A 254 -3.50 2.34 -6.61
N TYR A 255 -4.16 1.24 -6.25
CA TYR A 255 -3.84 0.44 -5.08
C TYR A 255 -4.25 -1.03 -5.28
N ILE A 256 -3.49 -1.93 -4.69
CA ILE A 256 -3.80 -3.35 -4.56
C ILE A 256 -3.67 -3.71 -3.09
N GLY A 257 -4.68 -4.42 -2.53
CA GLY A 257 -4.66 -4.96 -1.17
C GLY A 257 -4.84 -6.47 -1.15
N GLY A 258 -4.43 -7.09 -0.05
CA GLY A 258 -4.47 -8.53 0.14
C GLY A 258 -5.09 -8.98 1.45
#